data_eb7492f013fc604331a16e27ac7c1bea
#
_entry.id   eb7492f013fc604331a16e27ac7c1bea
#
_cell.length_a   1.000
_cell.length_b   1.000
_cell.length_c   1.000
_cell.angle_alpha   90.00
_cell.angle_beta   90.00
_cell.angle_gamma   90.00
#
_symmetry.space_group_name_H-M   'P 1'
#
loop_
_entity.id
_entity.type
_entity.pdbx_description
1 polymer ?
#
loop_
_entity_poly.entity_id
_entity_poly.type
_entity_poly.pdbx_seq_one_letter_code
_entity_poly.pdbx_strand_id
1 'polypeptide(L)'
;ATTEIYTLSLHDALPISTVKIMTEGVKVYSVDDAPKMKDEIDVMILCGGSATDLPKQTPEYVKYFNVIDSFDTHAKIPEHFAAVDAAARANGNVGIISVGWDPGMFSLNRLYANAILSDGKDYTFWGKGVSQGHSDAIRRIDGVKDAKQYTVPVDSALKAVRNGENPELTTRQKHTRECYVVAEEGADKARIENEIKTMPNYFSDYDTTVNFISEEELKANHSGIPHGGFVIRCGKTGWNGENSHIIEYSLKLDSNPEFTSSVLIAYARAAYRLSKEGQSGCKTVFDIAPAYLSAKDGAELRKEML
;
A
#
# COMPACT_ATOMS: atom_id res chain seq x y z
N ALA A 1 4.31 -5.71 -29.48
CA ALA A 1 4.44 -6.76 -28.49
C ALA A 1 3.07 -6.98 -27.87
N THR A 2 2.51 -8.17 -28.01
CA THR A 2 1.24 -8.55 -27.40
C THR A 2 1.52 -8.79 -25.92
N THR A 3 1.00 -7.92 -25.03
CA THR A 3 1.08 -8.14 -23.60
C THR A 3 0.02 -9.18 -23.24
N GLU A 4 0.43 -10.41 -22.98
CA GLU A 4 -0.45 -11.42 -22.40
C GLU A 4 -0.47 -11.21 -20.87
N ILE A 5 -1.66 -11.08 -20.31
CA ILE A 5 -1.86 -10.95 -18.86
C ILE A 5 -2.29 -12.31 -18.33
N TYR A 6 -1.47 -12.89 -17.44
CA TYR A 6 -1.77 -14.12 -16.73
C TYR A 6 -2.14 -13.79 -15.28
N THR A 7 -3.28 -14.30 -14.84
CA THR A 7 -3.64 -14.23 -13.43
C THR A 7 -3.37 -15.58 -12.79
N LEU A 8 -2.51 -15.58 -11.77
CA LEU A 8 -2.22 -16.75 -10.94
C LEU A 8 -3.02 -16.63 -9.64
N SER A 9 -3.81 -17.66 -9.32
CA SER A 9 -4.56 -17.70 -8.07
C SER A 9 -3.65 -18.11 -6.91
N LEU A 10 -3.67 -17.34 -5.83
CA LEU A 10 -2.79 -17.50 -4.66
C LEU A 10 -3.46 -18.15 -3.46
N HIS A 11 -4.74 -18.57 -3.56
CA HIS A 11 -5.44 -19.18 -2.45
C HIS A 11 -5.47 -20.71 -2.55
N ASP A 12 -4.73 -21.37 -1.67
CA ASP A 12 -4.77 -22.84 -1.50
C ASP A 12 -6.16 -23.38 -1.09
N ALA A 13 -7.09 -22.50 -0.76
CA ALA A 13 -8.40 -22.86 -0.23
C ALA A 13 -9.54 -22.90 -1.26
N LEU A 14 -9.36 -22.36 -2.48
CA LEU A 14 -10.41 -22.34 -3.49
C LEU A 14 -9.97 -23.05 -4.77
N PRO A 15 -10.79 -23.99 -5.29
CA PRO A 15 -10.54 -24.57 -6.61
C PRO A 15 -10.46 -23.48 -7.68
N ILE A 16 -9.55 -23.61 -8.65
CA ILE A 16 -9.39 -22.67 -9.78
C ILE A 16 -10.73 -22.39 -10.47
N SER A 17 -11.63 -23.39 -10.51
CA SER A 17 -12.98 -23.28 -11.06
C SER A 17 -13.90 -22.27 -10.35
N THR A 18 -13.56 -21.82 -9.14
CA THR A 18 -14.35 -20.86 -8.37
C THR A 18 -13.82 -19.43 -8.48
N VAL A 19 -12.65 -19.21 -9.08
CA VAL A 19 -12.08 -17.88 -9.30
C VAL A 19 -12.85 -17.18 -10.42
N LYS A 20 -13.54 -16.10 -10.07
CA LYS A 20 -14.22 -15.25 -11.04
C LYS A 20 -13.26 -14.22 -11.59
N ILE A 21 -12.87 -14.38 -12.85
CA ILE A 21 -12.08 -13.39 -13.57
C ILE A 21 -13.04 -12.40 -14.23
N MET A 22 -12.79 -11.11 -14.04
CA MET A 22 -13.65 -10.05 -14.60
C MET A 22 -13.34 -9.73 -16.06
N THR A 23 -12.16 -10.13 -16.55
CA THR A 23 -11.72 -9.87 -17.92
C THR A 23 -11.85 -11.15 -18.75
N GLU A 24 -12.60 -11.09 -19.83
CA GLU A 24 -12.72 -12.21 -20.78
C GLU A 24 -11.38 -12.54 -21.45
N GLY A 25 -11.13 -13.82 -21.68
CA GLY A 25 -9.92 -14.31 -22.35
C GLY A 25 -8.68 -14.45 -21.47
N VAL A 26 -8.74 -14.04 -20.20
CA VAL A 26 -7.63 -14.24 -19.24
C VAL A 26 -7.65 -15.69 -18.75
N LYS A 27 -6.54 -16.39 -18.94
CA LYS A 27 -6.36 -17.75 -18.41
C LYS A 27 -5.91 -17.70 -16.96
N VAL A 28 -6.41 -18.63 -16.15
CA VAL A 28 -6.00 -18.83 -14.75
C VAL A 28 -5.22 -20.12 -14.66
N TYR A 29 -4.09 -20.07 -13.96
CA TYR A 29 -3.21 -21.19 -13.71
C TYR A 29 -3.00 -21.37 -12.22
N SER A 30 -2.62 -22.60 -11.79
CA SER A 30 -2.10 -22.80 -10.46
C SER A 30 -0.79 -22.02 -10.27
N VAL A 31 -0.61 -21.40 -9.12
CA VAL A 31 0.65 -20.75 -8.78
C VAL A 31 1.83 -21.73 -8.78
N ASP A 32 1.59 -23.01 -8.50
CA ASP A 32 2.60 -24.07 -8.57
C ASP A 32 3.10 -24.34 -9.99
N ASP A 33 2.34 -23.93 -11.00
CA ASP A 33 2.75 -24.04 -12.40
C ASP A 33 3.60 -22.86 -12.87
N ALA A 34 3.66 -21.75 -12.09
CA ALA A 34 4.40 -20.55 -12.47
C ALA A 34 5.86 -20.81 -12.86
N PRO A 35 6.66 -21.62 -12.13
CA PRO A 35 8.05 -21.89 -12.52
C PRO A 35 8.22 -22.52 -13.90
N LYS A 36 7.19 -23.21 -14.40
CA LYS A 36 7.20 -23.82 -15.77
C LYS A 36 7.06 -22.76 -16.87
N MET A 37 6.60 -21.56 -16.52
CA MET A 37 6.34 -20.43 -17.43
C MET A 37 7.48 -19.39 -17.41
N LYS A 38 8.65 -19.74 -16.90
CA LYS A 38 9.80 -18.83 -16.74
C LYS A 38 10.27 -18.17 -18.05
N ASP A 39 10.06 -18.82 -19.19
CA ASP A 39 10.44 -18.32 -20.50
C ASP A 39 9.31 -17.49 -21.18
N GLU A 40 8.12 -17.44 -20.56
CA GLU A 40 6.94 -16.73 -21.04
C GLU A 40 6.65 -15.45 -20.26
N ILE A 41 7.09 -15.39 -19.00
CA ILE A 41 6.80 -14.28 -18.08
C ILE A 41 8.07 -13.46 -17.81
N ASP A 42 8.10 -12.22 -18.26
CA ASP A 42 9.21 -11.29 -17.99
C ASP A 42 9.18 -10.72 -16.56
N VAL A 43 7.99 -10.41 -16.03
CA VAL A 43 7.78 -9.83 -14.70
C VAL A 43 6.52 -10.40 -14.06
N MET A 44 6.63 -10.83 -12.81
CA MET A 44 5.52 -11.32 -11.99
C MET A 44 5.14 -10.29 -10.93
N ILE A 45 3.87 -9.91 -10.86
CA ILE A 45 3.33 -9.03 -9.81
C ILE A 45 2.70 -9.91 -8.74
N LEU A 46 3.20 -9.81 -7.50
CA LEU A 46 2.75 -10.58 -6.35
C LEU A 46 1.76 -9.77 -5.51
N CYS A 47 0.52 -10.23 -5.45
CA CYS A 47 -0.60 -9.55 -4.78
C CYS A 47 -1.08 -10.30 -3.53
N GLY A 48 -0.24 -11.17 -2.95
CA GLY A 48 -0.54 -11.91 -1.72
C GLY A 48 -0.59 -11.03 -0.48
N GLY A 49 -1.04 -11.59 0.63
CA GLY A 49 -1.09 -10.91 1.92
C GLY A 49 0.30 -10.57 2.43
N SER A 50 0.49 -9.31 2.83
CA SER A 50 1.78 -8.80 3.30
C SER A 50 2.32 -9.52 4.54
N ALA A 51 1.45 -9.91 5.47
CA ALA A 51 1.87 -10.57 6.70
C ALA A 51 2.10 -12.09 6.54
N THR A 52 1.45 -12.73 5.57
CA THR A 52 1.36 -14.20 5.47
C THR A 52 2.01 -14.78 4.23
N ASP A 53 1.82 -14.14 3.08
CA ASP A 53 2.15 -14.71 1.77
C ASP A 53 3.46 -14.15 1.20
N LEU A 54 3.55 -12.82 1.08
CA LEU A 54 4.70 -12.15 0.45
C LEU A 54 6.06 -12.49 1.08
N PRO A 55 6.21 -12.67 2.41
CA PRO A 55 7.48 -13.09 3.00
C PRO A 55 8.03 -14.40 2.46
N LYS A 56 7.16 -15.27 1.97
CA LYS A 56 7.54 -16.56 1.37
C LYS A 56 7.58 -16.48 -0.16
N GLN A 57 6.56 -15.86 -0.75
CA GLN A 57 6.38 -15.85 -2.20
C GLN A 57 7.42 -15.00 -2.92
N THR A 58 7.73 -13.79 -2.42
CA THR A 58 8.66 -12.90 -3.11
C THR A 58 10.07 -13.50 -3.24
N PRO A 59 10.69 -14.04 -2.16
CA PRO A 59 11.98 -14.72 -2.27
C PRO A 59 11.92 -16.00 -3.11
N GLU A 60 10.76 -16.69 -3.17
CA GLU A 60 10.61 -17.89 -3.97
C GLU A 60 10.50 -17.57 -5.46
N TYR A 61 9.59 -16.67 -5.85
CA TYR A 61 9.35 -16.41 -7.26
C TYR A 61 10.41 -15.55 -7.93
N VAL A 62 11.16 -14.74 -7.17
CA VAL A 62 12.30 -14.00 -7.74
C VAL A 62 13.43 -14.92 -8.24
N LYS A 63 13.41 -16.19 -7.90
CA LYS A 63 14.33 -17.20 -8.47
C LYS A 63 14.05 -17.46 -9.96
N TYR A 64 12.84 -17.23 -10.40
CA TYR A 64 12.39 -17.58 -11.77
C TYR A 64 12.07 -16.34 -12.60
N PHE A 65 11.63 -15.25 -11.98
CA PHE A 65 11.12 -14.05 -12.64
C PHE A 65 11.69 -12.78 -12.03
N ASN A 66 11.63 -11.67 -12.76
CA ASN A 66 11.63 -10.38 -12.09
C ASN A 66 10.29 -10.24 -11.34
N VAL A 67 10.31 -9.71 -10.11
CA VAL A 67 9.11 -9.64 -9.27
C VAL A 67 8.85 -8.24 -8.74
N ILE A 68 7.57 -7.93 -8.56
CA ILE A 68 7.11 -6.74 -7.84
C ILE A 68 6.17 -7.20 -6.74
N ASP A 69 6.30 -6.63 -5.53
CA ASP A 69 5.34 -6.84 -4.46
C ASP A 69 4.89 -5.54 -3.79
N SER A 70 3.80 -5.64 -3.04
CA SER A 70 3.23 -4.56 -2.22
C SER A 70 3.42 -4.80 -0.72
N PHE A 71 4.54 -5.37 -0.31
CA PHE A 71 4.83 -5.68 1.09
C PHE A 71 4.80 -4.42 1.97
N ASP A 72 3.91 -4.36 2.95
CA ASP A 72 3.63 -3.17 3.77
C ASP A 72 3.83 -3.36 5.28
N THR A 73 4.35 -4.50 5.71
CA THR A 73 4.70 -4.72 7.11
C THR A 73 5.98 -3.96 7.45
N HIS A 74 5.85 -2.64 7.69
CA HIS A 74 6.96 -1.67 7.76
C HIS A 74 8.16 -2.14 8.61
N ALA A 75 7.90 -2.68 9.81
CA ALA A 75 8.97 -3.15 10.70
C ALA A 75 9.79 -4.33 10.13
N LYS A 76 9.26 -5.03 9.13
CA LYS A 76 9.86 -6.22 8.51
C LYS A 76 10.45 -5.95 7.12
N ILE A 77 10.34 -4.74 6.60
CA ILE A 77 10.88 -4.40 5.27
C ILE A 77 12.39 -4.70 5.17
N PRO A 78 13.25 -4.37 6.15
CA PRO A 78 14.69 -4.70 6.04
C PRO A 78 14.98 -6.19 5.95
N GLU A 79 14.25 -7.02 6.70
CA GLU A 79 14.37 -8.48 6.68
C GLU A 79 13.90 -9.04 5.32
N HIS A 80 12.75 -8.58 4.85
CA HIS A 80 12.19 -8.95 3.55
C HIS A 80 13.12 -8.58 2.41
N PHE A 81 13.67 -7.36 2.43
CA PHE A 81 14.66 -6.88 1.46
C PHE A 81 15.87 -7.83 1.38
N ALA A 82 16.46 -8.18 2.52
CA ALA A 82 17.63 -9.05 2.56
C ALA A 82 17.37 -10.44 1.96
N ALA A 83 16.19 -11.03 2.27
CA ALA A 83 15.79 -12.31 1.72
C ALA A 83 15.59 -12.28 0.21
N VAL A 84 14.90 -11.24 -0.30
CA VAL A 84 14.66 -11.05 -1.73
C VAL A 84 15.97 -10.74 -2.47
N ASP A 85 16.85 -9.89 -1.91
CA ASP A 85 18.12 -9.52 -2.54
C ASP A 85 19.04 -10.74 -2.73
N ALA A 86 19.16 -11.58 -1.70
CA ALA A 86 19.93 -12.80 -1.78
C ALA A 86 19.44 -13.74 -2.89
N ALA A 87 18.11 -13.96 -2.96
CA ALA A 87 17.52 -14.83 -3.97
C ALA A 87 17.59 -14.22 -5.39
N ALA A 88 17.35 -12.92 -5.53
CA ALA A 88 17.38 -12.21 -6.80
C ALA A 88 18.79 -12.20 -7.40
N ARG A 89 19.82 -11.86 -6.62
CA ARG A 89 21.22 -11.87 -7.08
C ARG A 89 21.70 -13.26 -7.49
N ALA A 90 21.32 -14.28 -6.73
CA ALA A 90 21.71 -15.66 -7.04
C ALA A 90 21.16 -16.17 -8.38
N ASN A 91 20.07 -15.57 -8.87
CA ASN A 91 19.38 -16.00 -10.08
C ASN A 91 19.38 -14.95 -11.21
N GLY A 92 20.03 -13.81 -11.03
CA GLY A 92 20.16 -12.76 -12.04
C GLY A 92 18.88 -11.96 -12.30
N ASN A 93 17.89 -12.01 -11.38
CA ASN A 93 16.62 -11.33 -11.51
C ASN A 93 16.54 -10.03 -10.69
N VAL A 94 15.56 -9.20 -10.98
CA VAL A 94 15.26 -7.96 -10.25
C VAL A 94 14.01 -8.18 -9.38
N GLY A 95 14.11 -7.90 -8.09
CA GLY A 95 12.96 -7.79 -7.21
C GLY A 95 12.74 -6.32 -6.81
N ILE A 96 11.54 -5.78 -6.98
CA ILE A 96 11.20 -4.45 -6.43
C ILE A 96 10.10 -4.63 -5.41
N ILE A 97 10.42 -4.35 -4.15
CA ILE A 97 9.53 -4.62 -3.02
C ILE A 97 8.89 -3.36 -2.46
N SER A 98 7.82 -3.56 -1.69
CA SER A 98 7.12 -2.49 -0.95
C SER A 98 6.62 -1.37 -1.87
N VAL A 99 6.07 -1.78 -3.00
CA VAL A 99 5.54 -0.89 -4.03
C VAL A 99 4.05 -0.65 -3.79
N GLY A 100 3.68 0.62 -3.68
CA GLY A 100 2.31 1.03 -3.49
C GLY A 100 2.22 2.55 -3.34
N TRP A 101 1.17 3.02 -2.68
CA TRP A 101 1.10 4.44 -2.38
C TRP A 101 1.68 4.76 -0.99
N ASP A 102 1.58 3.86 0.02
CA ASP A 102 2.29 3.95 1.29
C ASP A 102 2.43 2.55 1.96
N PRO A 103 3.60 1.92 1.89
CA PRO A 103 4.86 2.41 1.33
C PRO A 103 4.84 2.56 -0.19
N GLY A 104 5.71 3.41 -0.72
CA GLY A 104 5.86 3.67 -2.15
C GLY A 104 5.84 5.15 -2.48
N MET A 105 4.75 5.67 -3.05
CA MET A 105 4.67 7.06 -3.47
C MET A 105 4.81 8.06 -2.31
N PHE A 106 4.19 7.80 -1.16
CA PHE A 106 4.36 8.62 0.03
C PHE A 106 5.80 8.54 0.56
N SER A 107 6.44 7.37 0.45
CA SER A 107 7.84 7.20 0.84
C SER A 107 8.77 8.07 -0.01
N LEU A 108 8.56 8.11 -1.33
CA LEU A 108 9.30 9.00 -2.24
C LEU A 108 9.09 10.47 -1.89
N ASN A 109 7.83 10.87 -1.63
CA ASN A 109 7.52 12.25 -1.29
C ASN A 109 8.14 12.68 0.05
N ARG A 110 8.17 11.79 1.05
CA ARG A 110 8.91 12.03 2.29
C ARG A 110 10.41 12.18 2.02
N LEU A 111 10.99 11.32 1.20
CA LEU A 111 12.41 11.40 0.84
C LEU A 111 12.75 12.71 0.12
N TYR A 112 12.02 13.07 -0.93
CA TYR A 112 12.25 14.31 -1.67
C TYR A 112 12.09 15.54 -0.77
N ALA A 113 11.02 15.61 0.00
CA ALA A 113 10.77 16.72 0.90
C ALA A 113 11.87 16.86 1.96
N ASN A 114 12.33 15.74 2.54
CA ASN A 114 13.42 15.72 3.51
C ASN A 114 14.75 16.13 2.89
N ALA A 115 15.07 15.67 1.70
CA ALA A 115 16.33 16.01 1.00
C ALA A 115 16.37 17.49 0.61
N ILE A 116 15.23 18.10 0.26
CA ILE A 116 15.14 19.51 -0.18
C ILE A 116 15.11 20.46 1.02
N LEU A 117 14.32 20.14 2.04
CA LEU A 117 14.21 20.94 3.28
C LEU A 117 14.80 20.12 4.43
N SER A 118 16.12 20.10 4.56
CA SER A 118 16.82 19.30 5.59
C SER A 118 16.49 19.73 7.02
N ASP A 119 16.29 21.03 7.25
CA ASP A 119 15.76 21.56 8.51
C ASP A 119 14.23 21.60 8.47
N GLY A 120 13.59 20.58 9.02
CA GLY A 120 12.15 20.46 9.00
C GLY A 120 11.61 19.19 9.63
N LYS A 121 10.28 19.11 9.68
CA LYS A 121 9.54 17.99 10.28
C LYS A 121 8.54 17.40 9.30
N ASP A 122 8.49 16.07 9.26
CA ASP A 122 7.57 15.33 8.41
C ASP A 122 6.31 14.92 9.16
N TYR A 123 5.18 15.06 8.48
CA TYR A 123 3.87 14.59 8.93
C TYR A 123 3.24 13.72 7.87
N THR A 124 2.68 12.60 8.30
CA THR A 124 1.83 11.77 7.45
C THR A 124 0.45 11.67 8.09
N PHE A 125 -0.57 11.99 7.32
CA PHE A 125 -1.97 11.81 7.66
C PHE A 125 -2.60 10.87 6.65
N TRP A 126 -3.21 9.77 7.14
CA TRP A 126 -3.94 8.82 6.31
C TRP A 126 -5.44 9.06 6.40
N GLY A 127 -6.12 8.93 5.29
CA GLY A 127 -7.58 9.01 5.22
C GLY A 127 -8.12 10.33 4.60
N LYS A 128 -9.42 10.54 4.61
CA LYS A 128 -10.40 9.57 5.08
C LYS A 128 -10.37 8.32 4.20
N GLY A 129 -10.18 7.12 4.79
CA GLY A 129 -10.07 5.91 3.98
C GLY A 129 -10.28 4.62 4.75
N VAL A 130 -10.74 3.60 4.01
CA VAL A 130 -11.01 2.26 4.53
C VAL A 130 -9.71 1.51 4.74
N SER A 131 -9.45 1.09 5.98
CA SER A 131 -8.37 0.14 6.27
C SER A 131 -8.89 -1.29 6.20
N GLN A 132 -8.40 -2.06 5.24
CA GLN A 132 -8.80 -3.46 5.06
C GLN A 132 -8.37 -4.33 6.26
N GLY A 133 -7.13 -4.19 6.72
CA GLY A 133 -6.63 -4.98 7.85
C GLY A 133 -7.37 -4.70 9.15
N HIS A 134 -7.72 -3.44 9.43
CA HIS A 134 -8.51 -3.09 10.61
C HIS A 134 -9.96 -3.57 10.49
N SER A 135 -10.56 -3.46 9.30
CA SER A 135 -11.90 -3.99 9.04
C SER A 135 -11.93 -5.51 9.23
N ASP A 136 -10.91 -6.21 8.77
CA ASP A 136 -10.77 -7.66 8.93
C ASP A 136 -10.60 -8.07 10.40
N ALA A 137 -9.83 -7.31 11.17
CA ALA A 137 -9.69 -7.55 12.62
C ALA A 137 -11.03 -7.44 13.34
N ILE A 138 -11.89 -6.48 12.99
CA ILE A 138 -13.22 -6.34 13.57
C ILE A 138 -14.11 -7.53 13.16
N ARG A 139 -14.07 -7.97 11.90
CA ARG A 139 -14.87 -9.11 11.41
C ARG A 139 -14.56 -10.44 12.10
N ARG A 140 -13.40 -10.55 12.74
CA ARG A 140 -13.01 -11.76 13.50
C ARG A 140 -13.53 -11.77 14.94
N ILE A 141 -14.14 -10.69 15.40
CA ILE A 141 -14.77 -10.63 16.73
C ILE A 141 -16.06 -11.44 16.69
N ASP A 142 -16.23 -12.33 17.68
CA ASP A 142 -17.44 -13.12 17.82
C ASP A 142 -18.71 -12.25 17.89
N GLY A 143 -19.75 -12.62 17.15
CA GLY A 143 -21.00 -11.85 17.03
C GLY A 143 -20.92 -10.67 16.05
N VAL A 144 -19.83 -10.53 15.28
CA VAL A 144 -19.73 -9.57 14.17
C VAL A 144 -19.96 -10.28 12.85
N LYS A 145 -20.98 -9.84 12.10
CA LYS A 145 -21.29 -10.36 10.77
C LYS A 145 -20.46 -9.71 9.67
N ASP A 146 -20.30 -8.39 9.71
CA ASP A 146 -19.46 -7.62 8.78
C ASP A 146 -19.04 -6.27 9.41
N ALA A 147 -17.99 -5.66 8.89
CA ALA A 147 -17.53 -4.36 9.36
C ALA A 147 -16.70 -3.61 8.32
N LYS A 148 -16.74 -2.29 8.41
CA LYS A 148 -15.83 -1.35 7.74
C LYS A 148 -15.23 -0.38 8.75
N GLN A 149 -13.92 -0.17 8.65
CA GLN A 149 -13.22 0.81 9.48
C GLN A 149 -12.59 1.88 8.59
N TYR A 150 -12.79 3.14 9.00
CA TYR A 150 -12.19 4.30 8.37
C TYR A 150 -11.16 4.94 9.28
N THR A 151 -9.98 5.22 8.72
CA THR A 151 -9.00 6.11 9.32
C THR A 151 -9.33 7.53 8.91
N VAL A 152 -9.42 8.44 9.87
CA VAL A 152 -9.83 9.83 9.65
C VAL A 152 -8.79 10.78 10.25
N PRO A 153 -8.17 11.67 9.46
CA PRO A 153 -7.29 12.70 10.00
C PRO A 153 -8.03 13.64 10.96
N VAL A 154 -7.36 14.06 12.02
CA VAL A 154 -7.88 15.08 12.92
C VAL A 154 -7.70 16.45 12.27
N ASP A 155 -8.79 17.13 11.95
CA ASP A 155 -8.79 18.40 11.19
C ASP A 155 -7.96 19.49 11.85
N SER A 156 -8.02 19.61 13.18
CA SER A 156 -7.25 20.62 13.91
C SER A 156 -5.75 20.39 13.80
N ALA A 157 -5.31 19.12 13.88
CA ALA A 157 -3.90 18.75 13.71
C ALA A 157 -3.42 19.02 12.28
N LEU A 158 -4.23 18.63 11.28
CA LEU A 158 -3.92 18.88 9.87
C LEU A 158 -3.83 20.40 9.56
N LYS A 159 -4.74 21.21 10.10
CA LYS A 159 -4.70 22.68 9.98
C LYS A 159 -3.46 23.28 10.62
N ALA A 160 -3.10 22.86 11.84
CA ALA A 160 -1.91 23.34 12.53
C ALA A 160 -0.63 23.07 11.71
N VAL A 161 -0.50 21.85 11.17
CA VAL A 161 0.63 21.49 10.31
C VAL A 161 0.64 22.35 9.03
N ARG A 162 -0.49 22.53 8.36
CA ARG A 162 -0.61 23.36 7.16
C ARG A 162 -0.33 24.84 7.40
N ASN A 163 -0.50 25.31 8.65
CA ASN A 163 -0.12 26.65 9.06
C ASN A 163 1.38 26.79 9.39
N GLY A 164 2.14 25.68 9.35
CA GLY A 164 3.57 25.69 9.68
C GLY A 164 3.88 25.73 11.18
N GLU A 165 2.92 25.41 12.04
CA GLU A 165 3.08 25.45 13.50
C GLU A 165 4.02 24.37 14.06
N ASN A 166 4.32 23.33 13.27
CA ASN A 166 5.22 22.22 13.62
C ASN A 166 4.90 21.52 14.96
N PRO A 167 3.63 21.16 15.27
CA PRO A 167 3.25 20.56 16.52
C PRO A 167 3.90 19.20 16.76
N GLU A 168 4.15 18.84 18.03
CA GLU A 168 4.36 17.46 18.43
C GLU A 168 3.02 16.76 18.52
N LEU A 169 2.82 15.71 17.72
CA LEU A 169 1.55 15.00 17.61
C LEU A 169 1.71 13.52 17.92
N THR A 170 0.95 13.04 18.89
CA THR A 170 0.78 11.61 19.14
C THR A 170 -0.09 10.97 18.06
N THR A 171 -0.10 9.64 17.99
CA THR A 171 -0.96 8.86 17.10
C THR A 171 -2.43 9.27 17.24
N ARG A 172 -2.92 9.39 18.48
CA ARG A 172 -4.29 9.81 18.82
C ARG A 172 -4.63 11.22 18.36
N GLN A 173 -3.67 12.13 18.44
CA GLN A 173 -3.86 13.52 17.97
C GLN A 173 -3.85 13.65 16.44
N LYS A 174 -3.27 12.68 15.72
CA LYS A 174 -3.23 12.70 14.25
C LYS A 174 -4.46 12.09 13.60
N HIS A 175 -4.99 11.00 14.19
CA HIS A 175 -6.06 10.22 13.57
C HIS A 175 -7.09 9.74 14.59
N THR A 176 -8.34 9.68 14.13
CA THR A 176 -9.42 8.92 14.77
C THR A 176 -9.78 7.69 13.95
N ARG A 177 -10.57 6.79 14.55
CA ARG A 177 -11.12 5.61 13.92
C ARG A 177 -12.64 5.68 13.92
N GLU A 178 -13.26 5.49 12.76
CA GLU A 178 -14.70 5.32 12.60
C GLU A 178 -14.98 3.89 12.16
N CYS A 179 -15.72 3.13 12.96
CA CYS A 179 -16.10 1.75 12.68
C CYS A 179 -17.59 1.67 12.42
N TYR A 180 -17.98 0.98 11.35
CA TYR A 180 -19.35 0.66 11.00
C TYR A 180 -19.46 -0.85 11.06
N VAL A 181 -20.28 -1.36 11.99
CA VAL A 181 -20.32 -2.77 12.38
C VAL A 181 -21.72 -3.33 12.22
N VAL A 182 -21.86 -4.42 11.51
CA VAL A 182 -23.07 -5.23 11.45
C VAL A 182 -22.91 -6.35 12.47
N ALA A 183 -23.66 -6.28 13.57
CA ALA A 183 -23.68 -7.32 14.58
C ALA A 183 -24.67 -8.43 14.22
N GLU A 184 -24.40 -9.65 14.66
CA GLU A 184 -25.35 -10.75 14.57
C GLU A 184 -26.59 -10.48 15.45
N GLU A 185 -27.69 -11.14 15.16
CA GLU A 185 -28.90 -11.02 15.96
C GLU A 185 -28.66 -11.51 17.40
N GLY A 186 -29.01 -10.68 18.39
CA GLY A 186 -28.80 -10.99 19.81
C GLY A 186 -27.36 -10.81 20.30
N ALA A 187 -26.41 -10.38 19.47
CA ALA A 187 -25.04 -10.16 19.91
C ALA A 187 -24.94 -9.02 20.93
N ASP A 188 -24.02 -9.18 21.89
CA ASP A 188 -23.70 -8.16 22.90
C ASP A 188 -22.88 -7.02 22.27
N LYS A 189 -23.59 -5.99 21.80
CA LYS A 189 -22.98 -4.81 21.17
C LYS A 189 -22.03 -4.06 22.11
N ALA A 190 -22.29 -4.03 23.42
CA ALA A 190 -21.43 -3.35 24.37
C ALA A 190 -20.09 -4.08 24.53
N ARG A 191 -20.11 -5.41 24.56
CA ARG A 191 -18.90 -6.23 24.54
C ARG A 191 -18.09 -6.01 23.26
N ILE A 192 -18.76 -6.08 22.09
CA ILE A 192 -18.11 -5.88 20.78
C ILE A 192 -17.47 -4.49 20.72
N GLU A 193 -18.15 -3.44 21.12
CA GLU A 193 -17.62 -2.08 21.12
C GLU A 193 -16.40 -1.96 22.02
N ASN A 194 -16.45 -2.53 23.22
CA ASN A 194 -15.33 -2.52 24.14
C ASN A 194 -14.12 -3.29 23.57
N GLU A 195 -14.36 -4.46 22.99
CA GLU A 195 -13.31 -5.29 22.37
C GLU A 195 -12.63 -4.57 21.21
N ILE A 196 -13.39 -3.88 20.36
CA ILE A 196 -12.83 -3.04 19.31
C ILE A 196 -11.94 -1.95 19.91
N LYS A 197 -12.50 -1.13 20.82
CA LYS A 197 -11.80 0.05 21.36
C LYS A 197 -10.53 -0.29 22.12
N THR A 198 -10.44 -1.47 22.71
CA THR A 198 -9.30 -1.93 23.51
C THR A 198 -8.33 -2.83 22.74
N MET A 199 -8.61 -3.16 21.49
CA MET A 199 -7.79 -4.07 20.67
C MET A 199 -6.38 -3.52 20.47
N PRO A 200 -5.34 -4.21 20.97
CA PRO A 200 -3.95 -3.78 20.84
C PRO A 200 -3.50 -3.72 19.38
N ASN A 201 -2.61 -2.79 19.05
CA ASN A 201 -2.03 -2.56 17.72
C ASN A 201 -3.00 -2.07 16.64
N TYR A 202 -4.30 -2.03 16.91
CA TYR A 202 -5.32 -1.61 15.93
C TYR A 202 -6.08 -0.35 16.40
N PHE A 203 -6.61 -0.36 17.63
CA PHE A 203 -7.56 0.66 18.09
C PHE A 203 -7.20 1.32 19.43
N SER A 204 -6.50 0.62 20.30
CA SER A 204 -6.22 1.09 21.68
C SER A 204 -5.51 2.46 21.76
N ASP A 205 -4.72 2.79 20.74
CA ASP A 205 -3.98 4.05 20.64
C ASP A 205 -4.75 5.20 19.98
N TYR A 206 -6.03 4.99 19.67
CA TYR A 206 -6.85 5.95 18.93
C TYR A 206 -8.16 6.27 19.64
N ASP A 207 -8.72 7.44 19.33
CA ASP A 207 -10.11 7.73 19.62
C ASP A 207 -10.98 7.01 18.58
N THR A 208 -11.75 6.02 19.05
CA THR A 208 -12.51 5.13 18.19
C THR A 208 -14.01 5.28 18.44
N THR A 209 -14.74 5.57 17.37
CA THR A 209 -16.22 5.56 17.34
C THR A 209 -16.70 4.27 16.70
N VAL A 210 -17.64 3.57 17.34
CA VAL A 210 -18.25 2.36 16.83
C VAL A 210 -19.73 2.62 16.56
N ASN A 211 -20.16 2.46 15.31
CA ASN A 211 -21.53 2.62 14.86
C ASN A 211 -22.09 1.25 14.48
N PHE A 212 -23.11 0.80 15.16
CA PHE A 212 -23.84 -0.41 14.78
C PHE A 212 -24.91 -0.06 13.75
N ILE A 213 -24.82 -0.65 12.57
CA ILE A 213 -25.69 -0.39 11.42
C ILE A 213 -26.26 -1.69 10.86
N SER A 214 -27.23 -1.59 9.94
CA SER A 214 -27.76 -2.75 9.23
C SER A 214 -26.82 -3.19 8.09
N GLU A 215 -27.04 -4.41 7.60
CA GLU A 215 -26.30 -4.93 6.44
C GLU A 215 -26.62 -4.14 5.17
N GLU A 216 -27.88 -3.73 5.00
CA GLU A 216 -28.33 -2.89 3.90
C GLU A 216 -27.64 -1.52 3.91
N GLU A 217 -27.51 -0.92 5.08
CA GLU A 217 -26.82 0.36 5.24
C GLU A 217 -25.32 0.22 4.96
N LEU A 218 -24.67 -0.84 5.47
CA LEU A 218 -23.26 -1.11 5.19
C LEU A 218 -23.05 -1.27 3.68
N LYS A 219 -23.90 -2.02 3.01
CA LYS A 219 -23.84 -2.25 1.56
C LYS A 219 -24.12 -0.98 0.75
N ALA A 220 -25.09 -0.18 1.16
CA ALA A 220 -25.48 1.03 0.44
C ALA A 220 -24.42 2.14 0.56
N ASN A 221 -23.86 2.35 1.77
CA ASN A 221 -23.06 3.53 2.09
C ASN A 221 -21.56 3.24 2.26
N HIS A 222 -21.16 1.98 2.44
CA HIS A 222 -19.80 1.59 2.80
C HIS A 222 -19.21 0.48 1.90
N SER A 223 -19.78 0.22 0.74
CA SER A 223 -19.30 -0.82 -0.20
C SER A 223 -17.96 -0.46 -0.86
N GLY A 224 -17.68 0.83 -1.04
CA GLY A 224 -16.44 1.30 -1.64
C GLY A 224 -15.21 1.06 -0.76
N ILE A 225 -14.03 1.24 -1.36
CA ILE A 225 -12.73 1.13 -0.69
C ILE A 225 -11.91 2.41 -0.97
N PRO A 226 -12.45 3.61 -0.66
CA PRO A 226 -11.72 4.85 -0.82
C PRO A 226 -10.58 4.92 0.18
N HIS A 227 -9.52 5.61 -0.20
CA HIS A 227 -8.40 5.91 0.69
C HIS A 227 -7.67 7.19 0.25
N GLY A 228 -6.49 7.42 0.82
CA GLY A 228 -5.62 8.53 0.50
C GLY A 228 -4.99 9.15 1.74
N GLY A 229 -4.57 10.39 1.62
CA GLY A 229 -3.96 11.11 2.73
C GLY A 229 -3.00 12.20 2.27
N PHE A 230 -2.15 12.61 3.19
CA PHE A 230 -1.22 13.72 3.00
C PHE A 230 0.16 13.37 3.55
N VAL A 231 1.20 13.71 2.80
CA VAL A 231 2.57 13.86 3.31
C VAL A 231 2.89 15.33 3.31
N ILE A 232 3.21 15.88 4.47
CA ILE A 232 3.48 17.29 4.65
C ILE A 232 4.84 17.44 5.32
N ARG A 233 5.72 18.25 4.74
CA ARG A 233 6.95 18.68 5.38
C ARG A 233 6.91 20.17 5.62
N CYS A 234 7.09 20.55 6.86
CA CYS A 234 7.28 21.92 7.27
C CYS A 234 8.75 22.14 7.59
N GLY A 235 9.41 23.04 6.89
CA GLY A 235 10.83 23.28 7.05
C GLY A 235 11.20 24.74 6.92
N LYS A 236 12.47 25.04 7.22
CA LYS A 236 13.01 26.39 7.20
C LYS A 236 14.26 26.50 6.34
N THR A 237 14.51 27.69 5.83
CA THR A 237 15.75 28.09 5.16
C THR A 237 16.20 29.47 5.63
N GLY A 238 17.44 29.84 5.30
CA GLY A 238 18.07 31.06 5.79
C GLY A 238 19.02 30.78 6.95
N TRP A 239 19.96 31.70 7.21
CA TRP A 239 20.99 31.51 8.22
C TRP A 239 20.44 31.36 9.64
N ASN A 240 19.28 31.97 9.91
CA ASN A 240 18.59 31.92 11.21
C ASN A 240 17.23 31.22 11.11
N GLY A 241 16.95 30.49 10.02
CA GLY A 241 15.66 29.84 9.81
C GLY A 241 14.51 30.83 9.60
N GLU A 242 14.78 31.99 9.01
CA GLU A 242 13.84 33.09 8.84
C GLU A 242 12.76 32.84 7.78
N ASN A 243 13.00 31.92 6.84
CA ASN A 243 12.04 31.59 5.78
C ASN A 243 11.36 30.24 6.08
N SER A 244 10.05 30.24 6.19
CA SER A 244 9.26 29.03 6.41
C SER A 244 8.69 28.49 5.10
N HIS A 245 8.77 27.18 4.92
CA HIS A 245 8.29 26.48 3.72
C HIS A 245 7.45 25.28 4.09
N ILE A 246 6.47 24.97 3.24
CA ILE A 246 5.63 23.79 3.35
C ILE A 246 5.63 23.07 2.00
N ILE A 247 5.96 21.77 2.02
CA ILE A 247 5.77 20.89 0.88
C ILE A 247 4.65 19.92 1.26
N GLU A 248 3.59 19.91 0.47
CA GLU A 248 2.48 18.99 0.68
C GLU A 248 2.25 18.14 -0.58
N TYR A 249 2.15 16.84 -0.38
CA TYR A 249 1.68 15.88 -1.37
C TYR A 249 0.39 15.24 -0.87
N SER A 250 -0.62 15.19 -1.72
CA SER A 250 -1.96 14.70 -1.40
C SER A 250 -2.40 13.61 -2.36
N LEU A 251 -3.00 12.55 -1.83
CA LEU A 251 -3.70 11.53 -2.61
C LEU A 251 -5.15 11.42 -2.18
N LYS A 252 -6.04 11.32 -3.17
CA LYS A 252 -7.44 10.97 -3.01
C LYS A 252 -7.76 9.82 -3.95
N LEU A 253 -8.07 8.66 -3.39
CA LEU A 253 -8.28 7.41 -4.11
C LEU A 253 -9.73 6.98 -3.94
N ASP A 254 -10.44 6.79 -5.02
CA ASP A 254 -11.79 6.22 -5.00
C ASP A 254 -11.72 4.69 -4.80
N SER A 255 -10.66 4.06 -5.30
CA SER A 255 -10.38 2.63 -5.11
C SER A 255 -8.89 2.44 -4.78
N ASN A 256 -8.60 2.06 -3.54
CA ASN A 256 -7.24 1.76 -3.10
C ASN A 256 -6.60 0.62 -3.92
N PRO A 257 -7.24 -0.56 -4.11
CA PRO A 257 -6.60 -1.67 -4.83
C PRO A 257 -6.34 -1.35 -6.30
N GLU A 258 -7.22 -0.64 -6.99
CA GLU A 258 -7.02 -0.28 -8.40
C GLU A 258 -5.88 0.72 -8.57
N PHE A 259 -5.79 1.72 -7.69
CA PHE A 259 -4.67 2.65 -7.72
C PHE A 259 -3.35 1.95 -7.42
N THR A 260 -3.30 1.11 -6.39
CA THR A 260 -2.10 0.33 -6.04
C THR A 260 -1.68 -0.58 -7.20
N SER A 261 -2.63 -1.22 -7.89
CA SER A 261 -2.35 -2.02 -9.08
C SER A 261 -1.68 -1.18 -10.19
N SER A 262 -2.14 0.06 -10.41
CA SER A 262 -1.52 0.97 -11.38
C SER A 262 -0.07 1.31 -11.01
N VAL A 263 0.21 1.49 -9.71
CA VAL A 263 1.58 1.71 -9.22
C VAL A 263 2.44 0.47 -9.46
N LEU A 264 1.94 -0.72 -9.11
CA LEU A 264 2.64 -1.99 -9.34
C LEU A 264 3.00 -2.19 -10.81
N ILE A 265 2.07 -1.90 -11.74
CA ILE A 265 2.31 -1.99 -13.19
C ILE A 265 3.41 -1.02 -13.66
N ALA A 266 3.44 0.21 -13.11
CA ALA A 266 4.51 1.16 -13.43
C ALA A 266 5.88 0.63 -12.99
N TYR A 267 5.98 0.06 -11.80
CA TYR A 267 7.22 -0.54 -11.30
C TYR A 267 7.56 -1.87 -11.98
N ALA A 268 6.58 -2.64 -12.46
CA ALA A 268 6.84 -3.82 -13.30
C ALA A 268 7.56 -3.43 -14.59
N ARG A 269 7.18 -2.30 -15.22
CA ARG A 269 7.89 -1.74 -16.37
C ARG A 269 9.33 -1.39 -16.02
N ALA A 270 9.55 -0.82 -14.83
CA ALA A 270 10.91 -0.53 -14.37
C ALA A 270 11.74 -1.80 -14.16
N ALA A 271 11.20 -2.83 -13.50
CA ALA A 271 11.89 -4.10 -13.30
C ALA A 271 12.30 -4.75 -14.63
N TYR A 272 11.41 -4.75 -15.62
CA TYR A 272 11.71 -5.23 -16.95
C TYR A 272 12.88 -4.49 -17.60
N ARG A 273 12.86 -3.15 -17.57
CA ARG A 273 13.93 -2.34 -18.15
C ARG A 273 15.27 -2.57 -17.46
N LEU A 274 15.28 -2.59 -16.13
CA LEU A 274 16.47 -2.84 -15.33
C LEU A 274 17.07 -4.23 -15.62
N SER A 275 16.22 -5.26 -15.78
CA SER A 275 16.68 -6.61 -16.12
C SER A 275 17.29 -6.65 -17.52
N LYS A 276 16.74 -5.93 -18.51
CA LYS A 276 17.31 -5.82 -19.87
C LYS A 276 18.64 -5.07 -19.89
N GLU A 277 18.92 -4.24 -18.90
CA GLU A 277 20.21 -3.58 -18.68
C GLU A 277 21.23 -4.46 -17.90
N GLY A 278 20.86 -5.71 -17.58
CA GLY A 278 21.71 -6.65 -16.85
C GLY A 278 21.78 -6.39 -15.34
N GLN A 279 20.85 -5.58 -14.80
CA GLN A 279 20.77 -5.38 -13.35
C GLN A 279 20.06 -6.57 -12.68
N SER A 280 20.46 -6.84 -11.43
CA SER A 280 19.85 -7.86 -10.57
C SER A 280 19.83 -7.41 -9.11
N GLY A 281 19.18 -8.19 -8.25
CA GLY A 281 19.06 -7.91 -6.82
C GLY A 281 17.76 -7.22 -6.45
N CYS A 282 17.59 -6.99 -5.16
CA CYS A 282 16.42 -6.30 -4.61
C CYS A 282 16.57 -4.79 -4.71
N LYS A 283 15.47 -4.14 -4.96
CA LYS A 283 15.32 -2.68 -5.03
C LYS A 283 14.05 -2.25 -4.31
N THR A 284 14.00 -0.98 -3.96
CA THR A 284 12.82 -0.30 -3.44
C THR A 284 12.44 0.84 -4.38
N VAL A 285 11.36 1.54 -4.07
CA VAL A 285 10.99 2.76 -4.81
C VAL A 285 12.09 3.82 -4.82
N PHE A 286 13.01 3.80 -3.86
CA PHE A 286 14.11 4.76 -3.75
C PHE A 286 15.22 4.55 -4.80
N ASP A 287 15.32 3.34 -5.34
CA ASP A 287 16.39 2.93 -6.25
C ASP A 287 16.00 3.09 -7.73
N ILE A 288 14.76 3.53 -7.99
CA ILE A 288 14.20 3.58 -9.34
C ILE A 288 14.15 5.03 -9.84
N ALA A 289 14.89 5.33 -10.89
CA ALA A 289 14.79 6.63 -11.55
C ALA A 289 13.39 6.79 -12.18
N PRO A 290 12.71 7.95 -12.00
CA PRO A 290 11.33 8.15 -12.44
C PRO A 290 11.06 7.81 -13.91
N ALA A 291 12.03 8.04 -14.78
CA ALA A 291 11.91 7.74 -16.21
C ALA A 291 11.66 6.24 -16.52
N TYR A 292 12.09 5.32 -15.65
CA TYR A 292 11.82 3.88 -15.81
C TYR A 292 10.33 3.53 -15.64
N LEU A 293 9.59 4.35 -14.91
CA LEU A 293 8.17 4.13 -14.62
C LEU A 293 7.27 4.49 -15.81
N SER A 294 7.69 5.44 -16.64
CA SER A 294 6.88 5.97 -17.74
C SER A 294 6.80 5.01 -18.94
N ALA A 295 5.66 4.97 -19.61
CA ALA A 295 5.55 4.33 -20.92
C ALA A 295 6.21 5.15 -22.05
N LYS A 296 6.40 6.46 -21.83
CA LYS A 296 7.04 7.40 -22.76
C LYS A 296 8.56 7.24 -22.75
N ASP A 297 9.20 7.51 -23.87
CA ASP A 297 10.65 7.57 -23.93
C ASP A 297 11.24 8.87 -23.33
N GLY A 298 12.56 8.91 -23.20
CA GLY A 298 13.24 10.06 -22.59
C GLY A 298 13.12 11.35 -23.39
N ALA A 299 12.94 11.31 -24.72
CA ALA A 299 12.76 12.50 -25.53
C ALA A 299 11.36 13.08 -25.36
N GLU A 300 10.34 12.21 -25.32
CA GLU A 300 8.96 12.59 -25.04
C GLU A 300 8.82 13.19 -23.62
N LEU A 301 9.44 12.56 -22.63
CA LEU A 301 9.43 13.07 -21.24
C LEU A 301 10.04 14.45 -21.13
N ARG A 302 11.20 14.69 -21.76
CA ARG A 302 11.81 16.03 -21.77
C ARG A 302 10.98 17.07 -22.49
N LYS A 303 10.30 16.69 -23.55
CA LYS A 303 9.45 17.60 -24.33
C LYS A 303 8.18 18.01 -23.58
N GLU A 304 7.59 17.08 -22.83
CA GLU A 304 6.25 17.28 -22.25
C GLU A 304 6.24 17.63 -20.76
N MET A 305 7.32 17.29 -20.04
CA MET A 305 7.34 17.41 -18.58
C MET A 305 8.49 18.30 -18.04
N LEU A 306 9.39 18.76 -18.88
CA LEU A 306 10.39 19.77 -18.58
C LEU A 306 10.14 21.06 -19.37
#